data_60fce9ef9920d9f70374ea8a453bfac3
#
_entry.id   60fce9ef9920d9f70374ea8a453bfac3
#
_cell.length_a   1.000
_cell.length_b   1.000
_cell.length_c   1.000
_cell.angle_alpha   90.00
_cell.angle_beta   90.00
_cell.angle_gamma   90.00
#
_symmetry.space_group_name_H-M   'P 1'
#
loop_
_entity.id
_entity.type
_entity.pdbx_description
1 polymer ?
#
loop_
_entity_poly.entity_id
_entity_poly.type
_entity_poly.pdbx_seq_one_letter_code
_entity_poly.pdbx_strand_id
1 'polypeptide(L)'
;MKKVLLMYKGRLTDREFKSTYQKAIKQHLGTNVDIELMPVYHPNGMKKVPRATQKDWLKEVGPLLSDFDYILVSEPEYFKVISKQTKAESNIGLIFDTDYGNKVLYLPSSQAVFFNPDKANQQIDQCLSALSADINGSYSEIGSDIIHFAAYPTTIEGIAAWLDKLKEYPALTCDIEAKSLKVTEAGIYTIGFAWDKHNGICFPVDAIPEQKETVRNLLLEFFETYNGKLIVHKANYDIPVINYTLFQKEDITDVENQVRGLNRLCRNLDDTLLITYLATNSCAGNTLGLKELAQPFAGNWAVDVSDVTK
;
A
#
# COMPACT_ATOMS: atom_id res chain seq x y z
N MET A 1 30.56 -11.36 10.79
CA MET A 1 29.22 -11.60 11.37
C MET A 1 28.61 -10.24 11.62
N LYS A 2 27.41 -9.99 11.11
CA LYS A 2 26.73 -8.69 11.29
C LYS A 2 26.07 -8.62 12.68
N LYS A 3 26.19 -7.46 13.33
CA LYS A 3 25.54 -7.22 14.62
C LYS A 3 24.16 -6.60 14.40
N VAL A 4 23.13 -7.22 14.97
CA VAL A 4 21.74 -6.80 14.84
C VAL A 4 21.15 -6.56 16.22
N LEU A 5 20.56 -5.39 16.43
CA LEU A 5 19.84 -5.07 17.67
C LEU A 5 18.35 -5.23 17.44
N LEU A 6 17.65 -6.01 18.27
CA LEU A 6 16.20 -6.04 18.31
C LEU A 6 15.68 -5.20 19.49
N MET A 7 15.05 -4.08 19.14
CA MET A 7 14.40 -3.17 20.08
C MET A 7 12.91 -3.54 20.22
N TYR A 8 12.46 -3.77 21.46
CA TYR A 8 11.10 -4.24 21.74
C TYR A 8 10.45 -3.52 22.92
N LYS A 9 9.11 -3.52 22.98
CA LYS A 9 8.34 -2.92 24.06
C LYS A 9 8.07 -3.94 25.18
N GLY A 10 8.26 -3.51 26.44
CA GLY A 10 7.92 -4.27 27.62
C GLY A 10 8.91 -5.39 27.90
N ARG A 11 8.40 -6.59 28.20
CA ARG A 11 9.22 -7.78 28.50
C ARG A 11 9.07 -8.79 27.37
N LEU A 12 10.17 -9.14 26.75
CA LEU A 12 10.25 -10.23 25.79
C LEU A 12 10.97 -11.41 26.50
N THR A 13 10.22 -12.45 26.80
CA THR A 13 10.80 -13.65 27.40
C THR A 13 11.51 -14.50 26.35
N ASP A 14 12.47 -15.33 26.75
CA ASP A 14 13.14 -16.28 25.84
C ASP A 14 12.16 -17.18 25.11
N ARG A 15 11.04 -17.56 25.77
CA ARG A 15 9.98 -18.35 25.16
C ARG A 15 9.28 -17.58 24.03
N GLU A 16 8.91 -16.32 24.27
CA GLU A 16 8.27 -15.45 23.27
C GLU A 16 9.21 -15.15 22.11
N PHE A 17 10.49 -14.84 22.40
CA PHE A 17 11.49 -14.66 21.35
C PHE A 17 11.62 -15.90 20.47
N LYS A 18 11.75 -17.08 21.09
CA LYS A 18 11.86 -18.36 20.38
C LYS A 18 10.63 -18.67 19.54
N SER A 19 9.43 -18.47 20.08
CA SER A 19 8.19 -18.76 19.36
C SER A 19 7.86 -17.77 18.25
N THR A 20 8.25 -16.50 18.40
CA THR A 20 7.91 -15.41 17.46
C THR A 20 8.95 -15.25 16.36
N TYR A 21 10.24 -15.19 16.72
CA TYR A 21 11.27 -14.72 15.80
C TYR A 21 12.32 -15.78 15.45
N GLN A 22 12.65 -16.70 16.36
CA GLN A 22 13.83 -17.56 16.22
C GLN A 22 13.78 -18.45 14.97
N LYS A 23 12.59 -18.96 14.61
CA LYS A 23 12.43 -19.80 13.42
C LYS A 23 12.73 -19.01 12.15
N ALA A 24 12.12 -17.85 12.00
CA ALA A 24 12.30 -16.98 10.86
C ALA A 24 13.73 -16.43 10.76
N ILE A 25 14.32 -16.04 11.90
CA ILE A 25 15.74 -15.62 11.97
C ILE A 25 16.67 -16.74 11.44
N LYS A 26 16.51 -17.96 11.92
CA LYS A 26 17.32 -19.10 11.45
C LYS A 26 17.12 -19.39 9.98
N GLN A 27 15.89 -19.24 9.47
CA GLN A 27 15.53 -19.48 8.09
C GLN A 27 16.18 -18.46 7.14
N HIS A 28 16.11 -17.16 7.48
CA HIS A 28 16.53 -16.08 6.60
C HIS A 28 17.98 -15.62 6.81
N LEU A 29 18.46 -15.63 8.06
CA LEU A 29 19.77 -15.07 8.42
C LEU A 29 20.79 -16.14 8.81
N GLY A 30 20.37 -17.36 9.11
CA GLY A 30 21.26 -18.46 9.48
C GLY A 30 22.11 -18.12 10.71
N THR A 31 23.44 -18.33 10.58
CA THR A 31 24.45 -18.03 11.61
C THR A 31 25.27 -16.77 11.30
N ASN A 32 24.89 -16.01 10.29
CA ASN A 32 25.64 -14.85 9.80
C ASN A 32 25.41 -13.57 10.62
N VAL A 33 24.53 -13.63 11.60
CA VAL A 33 24.15 -12.50 12.45
C VAL A 33 24.31 -12.83 13.92
N ASP A 34 24.69 -11.82 14.70
CA ASP A 34 24.66 -11.80 16.15
C ASP A 34 23.51 -10.86 16.58
N ILE A 35 22.54 -11.39 17.34
CA ILE A 35 21.33 -10.64 17.68
C ILE A 35 21.32 -10.34 19.18
N GLU A 36 21.35 -9.07 19.51
CA GLU A 36 21.15 -8.57 20.87
C GLU A 36 19.73 -8.02 21.06
N LEU A 37 19.23 -8.10 22.29
CA LEU A 37 17.87 -7.69 22.65
C LEU A 37 17.91 -6.47 23.57
N MET A 38 17.17 -5.40 23.22
CA MET A 38 17.09 -4.20 24.04
C MET A 38 15.63 -3.75 24.24
N PRO A 39 15.13 -3.66 25.48
CA PRO A 39 13.82 -3.06 25.71
C PRO A 39 13.86 -1.56 25.48
N VAL A 40 12.85 -1.02 24.77
CA VAL A 40 12.67 0.43 24.67
C VAL A 40 12.12 1.00 25.96
N TYR A 41 12.42 2.27 26.24
CA TYR A 41 11.84 2.97 27.37
C TYR A 41 10.32 3.09 27.21
N HIS A 42 9.58 2.35 28.04
CA HIS A 42 8.13 2.36 28.06
C HIS A 42 7.63 2.09 29.50
N PRO A 43 7.36 3.15 30.29
CA PRO A 43 6.88 3.02 31.65
C PRO A 43 5.58 2.22 31.75
N ASN A 44 5.46 1.39 32.80
CA ASN A 44 4.26 0.61 33.06
C ASN A 44 3.02 1.52 33.20
N GLY A 45 1.92 1.10 32.59
CA GLY A 45 0.65 1.84 32.60
C GLY A 45 0.55 2.97 31.56
N MET A 46 1.61 3.30 30.84
CA MET A 46 1.60 4.29 29.78
C MET A 46 1.13 3.67 28.49
N LYS A 47 0.08 4.23 27.86
CA LYS A 47 -0.39 3.74 26.53
C LYS A 47 0.58 4.13 25.43
N LYS A 48 1.12 5.34 25.48
CA LYS A 48 2.04 5.89 24.48
C LYS A 48 3.07 6.78 25.16
N VAL A 49 4.33 6.62 24.83
CA VAL A 49 5.41 7.48 25.29
C VAL A 49 5.42 8.76 24.46
N PRO A 50 5.49 9.97 25.06
CA PRO A 50 5.60 11.22 24.32
C PRO A 50 6.84 11.23 23.41
N ARG A 51 6.70 11.82 22.22
CA ARG A 51 7.79 11.84 21.21
C ARG A 51 9.07 12.55 21.72
N ALA A 52 8.92 13.57 22.56
CA ALA A 52 10.06 14.23 23.18
C ALA A 52 10.85 13.26 24.07
N THR A 53 10.15 12.53 24.94
CA THR A 53 10.76 11.53 25.83
C THR A 53 11.42 10.39 25.05
N GLN A 54 10.82 9.95 23.93
CA GLN A 54 11.45 8.97 23.04
C GLN A 54 12.76 9.49 22.47
N LYS A 55 12.77 10.74 22.00
CA LYS A 55 13.97 11.38 21.46
C LYS A 55 15.07 11.56 22.49
N ASP A 56 14.70 11.93 23.71
CA ASP A 56 15.69 12.11 24.80
C ASP A 56 16.31 10.78 25.19
N TRP A 57 15.49 9.73 25.35
CA TRP A 57 16.00 8.38 25.61
C TRP A 57 16.90 7.87 24.44
N LEU A 58 16.51 8.11 23.20
CA LEU A 58 17.31 7.73 22.03
C LEU A 58 18.65 8.48 21.95
N LYS A 59 18.75 9.72 22.47
CA LYS A 59 20.04 10.41 22.61
C LYS A 59 20.95 9.75 23.63
N GLU A 60 20.38 9.27 24.74
CA GLU A 60 21.15 8.60 25.79
C GLU A 60 21.73 7.26 25.30
N VAL A 61 20.92 6.47 24.56
CA VAL A 61 21.34 5.15 24.05
C VAL A 61 22.02 5.22 22.69
N GLY A 62 22.05 6.38 22.05
CA GLY A 62 22.60 6.59 20.70
C GLY A 62 24.02 6.04 20.51
N PRO A 63 24.98 6.27 21.45
CA PRO A 63 26.32 5.68 21.35
C PRO A 63 26.30 4.15 21.28
N LEU A 64 25.41 3.50 22.05
CA LEU A 64 25.24 2.04 22.00
C LEU A 64 24.63 1.60 20.66
N LEU A 65 23.66 2.36 20.11
CA LEU A 65 23.04 2.01 18.84
C LEU A 65 24.06 1.98 17.69
N SER A 66 25.08 2.82 17.74
CA SER A 66 26.13 2.89 16.71
C SER A 66 27.03 1.64 16.65
N ASP A 67 26.99 0.77 17.67
CA ASP A 67 27.78 -0.47 17.70
C ASP A 67 27.17 -1.59 16.84
N PHE A 68 25.94 -1.39 16.32
CA PHE A 68 25.22 -2.36 15.53
C PHE A 68 25.21 -1.99 14.04
N ASP A 69 25.22 -2.97 13.16
CA ASP A 69 25.06 -2.78 11.71
C ASP A 69 23.58 -2.50 11.37
N TYR A 70 22.65 -3.17 12.09
CA TYR A 70 21.21 -3.07 11.86
C TYR A 70 20.43 -2.98 13.17
N ILE A 71 19.32 -2.24 13.11
CA ILE A 71 18.34 -2.13 14.20
C ILE A 71 16.99 -2.65 13.71
N LEU A 72 16.48 -3.72 14.30
CA LEU A 72 15.11 -4.19 14.15
C LEU A 72 14.25 -3.55 15.25
N VAL A 73 13.20 -2.84 14.90
CA VAL A 73 12.36 -2.16 15.89
C VAL A 73 10.94 -2.72 15.84
N SER A 74 10.50 -3.37 16.94
CA SER A 74 9.16 -3.93 17.05
C SER A 74 8.16 -3.00 17.75
N GLU A 75 8.55 -1.77 18.08
CA GLU A 75 7.68 -0.74 18.64
C GLU A 75 7.49 0.38 17.61
N PRO A 76 6.25 0.57 17.08
CA PRO A 76 5.99 1.48 15.95
C PRO A 76 6.43 2.93 16.19
N GLU A 77 6.22 3.45 17.40
CA GLU A 77 6.53 4.85 17.71
C GLU A 77 8.03 5.12 17.73
N TYR A 78 8.85 4.17 18.23
CA TYR A 78 10.31 4.29 18.18
C TYR A 78 10.85 4.11 16.75
N PHE A 79 10.28 3.18 15.99
CA PHE A 79 10.64 3.06 14.58
C PHE A 79 10.45 4.38 13.83
N LYS A 80 9.29 5.04 14.01
CA LYS A 80 9.01 6.34 13.36
C LYS A 80 10.00 7.45 13.74
N VAL A 81 10.54 7.41 14.95
CA VAL A 81 11.54 8.41 15.38
C VAL A 81 12.90 8.11 14.75
N ILE A 82 13.33 6.84 14.77
CA ILE A 82 14.65 6.42 14.28
C ILE A 82 14.72 6.51 12.76
N SER A 83 13.70 6.04 12.05
CA SER A 83 13.64 6.02 10.58
C SER A 83 13.20 7.35 9.96
N LYS A 84 12.69 8.29 10.77
CA LYS A 84 12.05 9.56 10.33
C LYS A 84 10.78 9.34 9.49
N GLN A 85 10.21 8.14 9.52
CA GLN A 85 8.98 7.81 8.81
C GLN A 85 7.74 8.23 9.62
N THR A 86 6.61 8.41 8.93
CA THR A 86 5.32 8.78 9.56
C THR A 86 4.51 7.56 10.00
N LYS A 87 4.71 6.42 9.34
CA LYS A 87 4.04 5.15 9.60
C LYS A 87 5.07 4.03 9.82
N ALA A 88 4.70 2.96 10.50
CA ALA A 88 5.56 1.79 10.69
C ALA A 88 5.09 0.61 9.81
N GLU A 89 3.81 0.29 9.86
CA GLU A 89 3.23 -0.89 9.22
C GLU A 89 3.33 -0.87 7.69
N SER A 90 3.28 0.30 7.08
CA SER A 90 3.45 0.45 5.62
C SER A 90 4.91 0.36 5.17
N ASN A 91 5.86 0.31 6.10
CA ASN A 91 7.30 0.25 5.82
C ASN A 91 7.90 -1.13 6.12
N ILE A 92 7.10 -2.17 6.16
CA ILE A 92 7.57 -3.56 6.33
C ILE A 92 8.40 -3.98 5.12
N GLY A 93 9.58 -4.54 5.39
CA GLY A 93 10.52 -4.96 4.35
C GLY A 93 11.32 -3.80 3.71
N LEU A 94 11.13 -2.56 4.17
CA LEU A 94 11.92 -1.42 3.75
C LEU A 94 13.05 -1.14 4.75
N ILE A 95 14.18 -0.70 4.23
CA ILE A 95 15.41 -0.43 4.99
C ILE A 95 15.71 1.05 4.93
N PHE A 96 15.96 1.67 6.08
CA PHE A 96 16.25 3.10 6.18
C PHE A 96 17.58 3.33 6.87
N ASP A 97 18.34 4.32 6.41
CA ASP A 97 19.52 4.80 7.09
C ASP A 97 19.12 5.59 8.35
N THR A 98 19.94 5.49 9.40
CA THR A 98 19.71 6.20 10.66
C THR A 98 20.79 7.27 10.89
N ASP A 99 20.53 8.19 11.83
CA ASP A 99 21.53 9.18 12.27
C ASP A 99 22.70 8.54 13.08
N TYR A 100 22.61 7.24 13.40
CA TYR A 100 23.64 6.49 14.12
C TYR A 100 24.65 5.80 13.20
N GLY A 101 24.50 5.94 11.87
CA GLY A 101 25.39 5.33 10.88
C GLY A 101 25.09 3.87 10.56
N ASN A 102 23.94 3.36 11.01
CA ASN A 102 23.45 2.02 10.74
C ASN A 102 22.10 2.04 10.02
N LYS A 103 21.52 0.86 9.80
CA LYS A 103 20.24 0.70 9.10
C LYS A 103 19.13 0.22 10.04
N VAL A 104 17.90 0.67 9.81
CA VAL A 104 16.72 0.29 10.62
C VAL A 104 15.63 -0.32 9.76
N LEU A 105 14.96 -1.37 10.32
CA LEU A 105 13.79 -2.03 9.76
C LEU A 105 12.69 -2.11 10.83
N TYR A 106 11.43 -2.03 10.38
CA TYR A 106 10.29 -2.32 11.25
C TYR A 106 10.00 -3.82 11.28
N LEU A 107 9.90 -4.39 12.47
CA LEU A 107 9.58 -5.80 12.69
C LEU A 107 8.28 -5.91 13.50
N PRO A 108 7.25 -6.68 13.08
CA PRO A 108 6.04 -6.88 13.87
C PRO A 108 6.34 -7.42 15.28
N SER A 109 5.60 -6.93 16.28
CA SER A 109 5.77 -7.34 17.68
C SER A 109 5.21 -8.74 17.95
N SER A 110 5.63 -9.36 19.07
CA SER A 110 5.04 -10.64 19.55
C SER A 110 3.53 -10.52 19.81
N GLN A 111 3.04 -9.34 20.20
CA GLN A 111 1.61 -9.09 20.33
C GLN A 111 0.88 -9.12 18.97
N ALA A 112 1.49 -8.60 17.92
CA ALA A 112 0.90 -8.69 16.57
C ALA A 112 0.73 -10.15 16.14
N VAL A 113 1.72 -11.01 16.42
CA VAL A 113 1.63 -12.45 16.16
C VAL A 113 0.52 -13.11 16.97
N PHE A 114 0.30 -12.68 18.19
CA PHE A 114 -0.79 -13.21 19.01
C PHE A 114 -2.18 -12.88 18.46
N PHE A 115 -2.39 -11.65 17.95
CA PHE A 115 -3.68 -11.20 17.45
C PHE A 115 -3.96 -11.63 16.00
N ASN A 116 -2.94 -11.66 15.16
CA ASN A 116 -3.07 -12.06 13.75
C ASN A 116 -1.79 -12.78 13.30
N PRO A 117 -1.67 -14.10 13.63
CA PRO A 117 -0.45 -14.86 13.40
C PRO A 117 -0.05 -14.94 11.93
N ASP A 118 -1.01 -15.17 11.03
CA ASP A 118 -0.69 -15.36 9.60
C ASP A 118 -0.11 -14.09 8.99
N LYS A 119 -0.77 -12.95 9.18
CA LYS A 119 -0.29 -11.65 8.70
C LYS A 119 1.04 -11.27 9.33
N ALA A 120 1.15 -11.39 10.64
CA ALA A 120 2.37 -10.98 11.35
C ALA A 120 3.56 -11.86 10.98
N ASN A 121 3.39 -13.18 10.83
CA ASN A 121 4.46 -14.07 10.38
C ASN A 121 4.89 -13.76 8.95
N GLN A 122 3.96 -13.52 8.02
CA GLN A 122 4.29 -13.09 6.67
C GLN A 122 5.10 -11.78 6.66
N GLN A 123 4.75 -10.83 7.50
CA GLN A 123 5.46 -9.56 7.63
C GLN A 123 6.85 -9.73 8.27
N ILE A 124 7.00 -10.64 9.24
CA ILE A 124 8.30 -10.99 9.83
C ILE A 124 9.20 -11.61 8.75
N ASP A 125 8.68 -12.56 7.98
CA ASP A 125 9.42 -13.20 6.89
C ASP A 125 9.86 -12.17 5.84
N GLN A 126 8.99 -11.24 5.46
CA GLN A 126 9.29 -10.15 4.51
C GLN A 126 10.42 -9.24 5.05
N CYS A 127 10.35 -8.84 6.31
CA CYS A 127 11.36 -8.01 6.95
C CYS A 127 12.73 -8.71 7.01
N LEU A 128 12.76 -9.97 7.45
CA LEU A 128 14.01 -10.73 7.59
C LEU A 128 14.60 -11.15 6.24
N SER A 129 13.76 -11.36 5.23
CA SER A 129 14.20 -11.56 3.85
C SER A 129 14.89 -10.32 3.29
N ALA A 130 14.30 -9.13 3.51
CA ALA A 130 14.90 -7.85 3.11
C ALA A 130 16.26 -7.63 3.82
N LEU A 131 16.32 -7.86 5.13
CA LEU A 131 17.57 -7.79 5.89
C LEU A 131 18.62 -8.74 5.36
N SER A 132 18.25 -10.01 5.08
CA SER A 132 19.16 -11.01 4.48
C SER A 132 19.69 -10.56 3.12
N ALA A 133 18.81 -10.00 2.27
CA ALA A 133 19.19 -9.49 0.97
C ALA A 133 20.18 -8.31 1.07
N ASP A 134 19.97 -7.39 2.02
CA ASP A 134 20.89 -6.26 2.22
C ASP A 134 22.25 -6.71 2.76
N ILE A 135 22.27 -7.64 3.72
CA ILE A 135 23.53 -8.24 4.21
C ILE A 135 24.33 -8.87 3.07
N ASN A 136 23.66 -9.49 2.11
CA ASN A 136 24.28 -10.16 0.96
C ASN A 136 24.51 -9.21 -0.24
N GLY A 137 24.17 -7.93 -0.13
CA GLY A 137 24.34 -6.95 -1.21
C GLY A 137 23.37 -7.11 -2.39
N SER A 138 22.26 -7.82 -2.21
CA SER A 138 21.23 -8.07 -3.22
C SER A 138 19.87 -7.41 -2.90
N TYR A 139 19.84 -6.54 -1.90
CA TYR A 139 18.62 -5.83 -1.54
C TYR A 139 18.17 -4.87 -2.66
N SER A 140 16.92 -4.96 -3.00
CA SER A 140 16.23 -3.96 -3.81
C SER A 140 14.94 -3.57 -3.07
N GLU A 141 14.64 -2.29 -3.05
CA GLU A 141 13.42 -1.79 -2.40
C GLU A 141 12.18 -2.37 -3.08
N ILE A 142 11.23 -2.87 -2.27
CA ILE A 142 9.98 -3.41 -2.79
C ILE A 142 9.25 -2.33 -3.58
N GLY A 143 8.89 -2.63 -4.82
CA GLY A 143 8.21 -1.71 -5.73
C GLY A 143 9.14 -0.77 -6.50
N SER A 144 10.46 -0.79 -6.28
CA SER A 144 11.41 0.08 -7.01
C SER A 144 11.40 -0.13 -8.53
N ASP A 145 10.99 -1.31 -8.98
CA ASP A 145 10.90 -1.68 -10.41
C ASP A 145 9.44 -2.01 -10.82
N ILE A 146 8.43 -1.38 -10.19
CA ILE A 146 7.03 -1.69 -10.50
C ILE A 146 6.49 -0.82 -11.63
N ILE A 147 6.87 0.46 -11.71
CA ILE A 147 6.37 1.38 -12.73
C ILE A 147 7.43 1.60 -13.80
N HIS A 148 7.22 1.00 -14.99
CA HIS A 148 8.10 1.19 -16.14
C HIS A 148 7.60 2.30 -17.05
N PHE A 149 6.28 2.46 -17.15
CA PHE A 149 5.67 3.51 -17.95
C PHE A 149 4.42 4.07 -17.28
N ALA A 150 4.39 5.40 -17.18
CA ALA A 150 3.20 6.14 -16.75
C ALA A 150 3.02 7.37 -17.64
N ALA A 151 1.83 7.52 -18.23
CA ALA A 151 1.48 8.69 -19.03
C ALA A 151 0.36 9.49 -18.34
N TYR A 152 0.45 10.81 -18.48
CA TYR A 152 -0.52 11.74 -17.91
C TYR A 152 -1.00 12.73 -18.98
N PRO A 153 -1.78 12.28 -19.99
CA PRO A 153 -2.29 13.15 -21.04
C PRO A 153 -3.27 14.16 -20.46
N THR A 154 -3.12 15.42 -20.87
CA THR A 154 -3.97 16.54 -20.41
C THR A 154 -4.70 17.23 -21.58
N THR A 155 -4.42 16.85 -22.83
CA THR A 155 -5.13 17.37 -24.00
C THR A 155 -6.18 16.40 -24.49
N ILE A 156 -7.25 16.90 -25.08
CA ILE A 156 -8.36 16.09 -25.61
C ILE A 156 -7.84 15.07 -26.62
N GLU A 157 -6.97 15.49 -27.56
CA GLU A 157 -6.39 14.63 -28.60
C GLU A 157 -5.52 13.52 -27.97
N GLY A 158 -4.74 13.86 -26.97
CA GLY A 158 -3.90 12.88 -26.25
C GLY A 158 -4.75 11.86 -25.49
N ILE A 159 -5.82 12.30 -24.82
CA ILE A 159 -6.77 11.42 -24.11
C ILE A 159 -7.48 10.50 -25.12
N ALA A 160 -8.01 11.05 -26.23
CA ALA A 160 -8.68 10.27 -27.28
C ALA A 160 -7.77 9.19 -27.86
N ALA A 161 -6.53 9.55 -28.22
CA ALA A 161 -5.55 8.60 -28.75
C ALA A 161 -5.24 7.46 -27.78
N TRP A 162 -5.14 7.76 -26.48
CA TRP A 162 -4.94 6.74 -25.46
C TRP A 162 -6.17 5.85 -25.27
N LEU A 163 -7.38 6.41 -25.23
CA LEU A 163 -8.60 5.63 -25.11
C LEU A 163 -8.77 4.66 -26.29
N ASP A 164 -8.41 5.07 -27.51
CA ASP A 164 -8.42 4.18 -28.67
C ASP A 164 -7.40 3.04 -28.51
N LYS A 165 -6.19 3.35 -28.06
CA LYS A 165 -5.17 2.34 -27.81
C LYS A 165 -5.58 1.37 -26.71
N LEU A 166 -6.24 1.84 -25.66
CA LEU A 166 -6.70 0.98 -24.56
C LEU A 166 -7.71 -0.08 -25.03
N LYS A 167 -8.47 0.16 -26.10
CA LYS A 167 -9.40 -0.82 -26.66
C LYS A 167 -8.71 -2.09 -27.19
N GLU A 168 -7.40 -2.04 -27.46
CA GLU A 168 -6.62 -3.16 -27.96
C GLU A 168 -6.26 -4.18 -26.88
N TYR A 169 -6.31 -3.79 -25.58
CA TYR A 169 -5.94 -4.65 -24.48
C TYR A 169 -7.11 -5.53 -24.02
N PRO A 170 -6.86 -6.83 -23.74
CA PRO A 170 -7.92 -7.77 -23.34
C PRO A 170 -8.44 -7.53 -21.90
N ALA A 171 -7.66 -6.85 -21.07
CA ALA A 171 -8.00 -6.49 -19.70
C ALA A 171 -7.37 -5.16 -19.32
N LEU A 172 -8.10 -4.39 -18.52
CA LEU A 172 -7.65 -3.11 -17.97
C LEU A 172 -8.04 -3.05 -16.49
N THR A 173 -7.11 -2.62 -15.63
CA THR A 173 -7.52 -2.08 -14.34
C THR A 173 -8.08 -0.68 -14.53
N CYS A 174 -9.05 -0.30 -13.69
CA CYS A 174 -9.65 1.02 -13.69
C CYS A 174 -9.85 1.49 -12.25
N ASP A 175 -9.47 2.74 -12.00
CA ASP A 175 -9.64 3.41 -10.71
C ASP A 175 -9.99 4.88 -10.95
N ILE A 176 -10.82 5.49 -10.07
CA ILE A 176 -11.19 6.89 -10.16
C ILE A 176 -10.86 7.64 -8.88
N GLU A 177 -10.52 8.92 -9.04
CA GLU A 177 -10.52 9.86 -7.93
C GLU A 177 -11.74 10.77 -8.02
N ALA A 178 -12.43 10.95 -6.91
CA ALA A 178 -13.70 11.68 -6.85
C ALA A 178 -13.70 12.70 -5.71
N LYS A 179 -14.55 13.72 -5.80
CA LYS A 179 -14.62 14.82 -4.81
C LYS A 179 -15.40 14.46 -3.55
N SER A 180 -16.30 13.48 -3.62
CA SER A 180 -17.21 13.11 -2.54
C SER A 180 -17.43 11.61 -2.52
N LEU A 181 -17.64 11.03 -1.34
CA LEU A 181 -18.08 9.65 -1.19
C LEU A 181 -19.55 9.43 -1.58
N LYS A 182 -20.30 10.50 -1.78
CA LYS A 182 -21.71 10.45 -2.19
C LYS A 182 -21.78 10.47 -3.71
N VAL A 183 -22.26 9.39 -4.30
CA VAL A 183 -22.28 9.16 -5.77
C VAL A 183 -22.82 10.36 -6.55
N THR A 184 -23.92 10.98 -6.08
CA THR A 184 -24.55 12.13 -6.75
C THR A 184 -23.76 13.45 -6.67
N GLU A 185 -22.70 13.50 -5.88
CA GLU A 185 -21.85 14.67 -5.70
C GLU A 185 -20.38 14.38 -6.07
N ALA A 186 -20.09 13.12 -6.39
CA ALA A 186 -18.73 12.63 -6.56
C ALA A 186 -18.03 13.21 -7.81
N GLY A 187 -18.64 13.07 -8.98
CA GLY A 187 -17.98 13.32 -10.25
C GLY A 187 -16.77 12.41 -10.45
N ILE A 188 -16.16 12.47 -11.61
CA ILE A 188 -14.89 11.78 -11.91
C ILE A 188 -13.81 12.85 -12.01
N TYR A 189 -13.01 13.04 -10.93
CA TYR A 189 -11.98 14.07 -10.95
C TYR A 189 -10.83 13.69 -11.88
N THR A 190 -10.29 12.48 -11.68
CA THR A 190 -9.34 11.82 -12.55
C THR A 190 -9.72 10.36 -12.72
N ILE A 191 -9.23 9.72 -13.78
CA ILE A 191 -9.39 8.28 -14.03
C ILE A 191 -8.06 7.69 -14.45
N GLY A 192 -7.74 6.52 -13.90
CA GLY A 192 -6.54 5.76 -14.21
C GLY A 192 -6.87 4.41 -14.83
N PHE A 193 -6.03 3.98 -15.78
CA PHE A 193 -6.05 2.66 -16.38
C PHE A 193 -4.66 2.06 -16.40
N ALA A 194 -4.55 0.75 -16.11
CA ALA A 194 -3.33 0.01 -16.39
C ALA A 194 -3.66 -1.27 -17.18
N TRP A 195 -2.79 -1.66 -18.10
CA TRP A 195 -2.98 -2.83 -18.97
C TRP A 195 -2.05 -3.98 -18.60
N ASP A 196 -1.11 -3.75 -17.70
CA ASP A 196 -0.26 -4.77 -17.09
C ASP A 196 0.28 -4.30 -15.73
N LYS A 197 1.24 -5.03 -15.15
CA LYS A 197 1.82 -4.75 -13.84
C LYS A 197 2.65 -3.47 -13.77
N HIS A 198 3.12 -2.97 -14.92
CA HIS A 198 4.17 -1.97 -15.00
C HIS A 198 3.76 -0.71 -15.76
N ASN A 199 2.65 -0.78 -16.49
CA ASN A 199 2.30 0.24 -17.45
C ASN A 199 0.88 0.75 -17.26
N GLY A 200 0.74 2.07 -17.23
CA GLY A 200 -0.56 2.69 -17.02
C GLY A 200 -0.63 4.14 -17.49
N ILE A 201 -1.84 4.67 -17.44
CA ILE A 201 -2.13 6.09 -17.67
C ILE A 201 -3.09 6.60 -16.61
N CYS A 202 -3.02 7.90 -16.36
CA CYS A 202 -4.02 8.61 -15.59
C CYS A 202 -4.25 9.98 -16.22
N PHE A 203 -5.50 10.43 -16.33
CA PHE A 203 -5.81 11.72 -16.92
C PHE A 203 -6.98 12.41 -16.20
N PRO A 204 -7.04 13.77 -16.29
CA PRO A 204 -8.12 14.56 -15.72
C PRO A 204 -9.40 14.37 -16.51
N VAL A 205 -10.54 14.31 -15.81
CA VAL A 205 -11.89 14.32 -16.39
C VAL A 205 -12.56 15.63 -15.97
N ASP A 206 -12.98 15.75 -14.70
CA ASP A 206 -13.63 16.94 -14.17
C ASP A 206 -12.62 17.96 -13.60
N ALA A 207 -11.35 17.59 -13.50
CA ALA A 207 -10.30 18.45 -12.98
C ALA A 207 -9.98 19.64 -13.89
N ILE A 208 -10.28 19.53 -15.21
CA ILE A 208 -10.14 20.61 -16.20
C ILE A 208 -11.54 20.98 -16.69
N PRO A 209 -12.17 22.03 -16.13
CA PRO A 209 -13.57 22.36 -16.40
C PRO A 209 -13.88 22.59 -17.89
N GLU A 210 -12.95 23.21 -18.64
CA GLU A 210 -13.12 23.55 -20.05
C GLU A 210 -13.18 22.32 -20.97
N GLN A 211 -12.63 21.20 -20.53
CA GLN A 211 -12.56 19.94 -21.28
C GLN A 211 -13.54 18.87 -20.77
N LYS A 212 -14.14 19.10 -19.61
CA LYS A 212 -14.94 18.14 -18.86
C LYS A 212 -15.95 17.38 -19.73
N GLU A 213 -16.83 18.09 -20.42
CA GLU A 213 -17.90 17.47 -21.22
C GLU A 213 -17.34 16.64 -22.39
N THR A 214 -16.29 17.13 -23.03
CA THR A 214 -15.66 16.40 -24.14
C THR A 214 -14.99 15.12 -23.65
N VAL A 215 -14.26 15.18 -22.54
CA VAL A 215 -13.59 14.00 -21.95
C VAL A 215 -14.61 12.99 -21.41
N ARG A 216 -15.70 13.44 -20.79
CA ARG A 216 -16.80 12.56 -20.36
C ARG A 216 -17.44 11.82 -21.55
N ASN A 217 -17.66 12.50 -22.68
CA ASN A 217 -18.21 11.86 -23.88
C ASN A 217 -17.23 10.84 -24.50
N LEU A 218 -15.92 11.13 -24.52
CA LEU A 218 -14.90 10.18 -24.95
C LEU A 218 -14.87 8.94 -24.05
N LEU A 219 -14.98 9.13 -22.72
CA LEU A 219 -15.06 8.01 -21.77
C LEU A 219 -16.35 7.20 -21.93
N LEU A 220 -17.49 7.85 -22.13
CA LEU A 220 -18.76 7.16 -22.42
C LEU A 220 -18.62 6.27 -23.64
N GLU A 221 -18.12 6.81 -24.77
CA GLU A 221 -17.86 6.04 -25.99
C GLU A 221 -16.89 4.89 -25.74
N PHE A 222 -15.81 5.14 -24.98
CA PHE A 222 -14.86 4.10 -24.60
C PHE A 222 -15.56 2.97 -23.86
N PHE A 223 -16.29 3.26 -22.79
CA PHE A 223 -16.98 2.22 -22.02
C PHE A 223 -18.07 1.51 -22.81
N GLU A 224 -18.75 2.17 -23.73
CA GLU A 224 -19.73 1.55 -24.63
C GLU A 224 -19.10 0.59 -25.64
N THR A 225 -17.87 0.85 -26.05
CA THR A 225 -17.20 0.06 -27.11
C THR A 225 -16.17 -0.93 -26.60
N TYR A 226 -15.58 -0.70 -25.42
CA TYR A 226 -14.57 -1.58 -24.87
C TYR A 226 -15.13 -2.96 -24.51
N ASN A 227 -14.58 -4.01 -25.11
CA ASN A 227 -15.07 -5.38 -24.96
C ASN A 227 -14.17 -6.26 -24.07
N GLY A 228 -13.05 -5.73 -23.60
CA GLY A 228 -12.15 -6.41 -22.66
C GLY A 228 -12.72 -6.53 -21.25
N LYS A 229 -11.93 -7.07 -20.36
CA LYS A 229 -12.24 -7.18 -18.94
C LYS A 229 -11.91 -5.88 -18.23
N LEU A 230 -12.80 -5.40 -17.37
CA LEU A 230 -12.50 -4.37 -16.38
C LEU A 230 -12.13 -5.02 -15.05
N ILE A 231 -11.08 -4.55 -14.42
CA ILE A 231 -10.61 -4.99 -13.11
C ILE A 231 -10.62 -3.77 -12.20
N VAL A 232 -11.39 -3.81 -11.12
CA VAL A 232 -11.49 -2.72 -10.15
C VAL A 232 -11.26 -3.24 -8.75
N HIS A 233 -11.08 -2.33 -7.79
CA HIS A 233 -11.05 -2.69 -6.37
C HIS A 233 -12.21 -2.02 -5.65
N LYS A 234 -13.14 -2.81 -5.10
CA LYS A 234 -14.34 -2.32 -4.42
C LYS A 234 -15.31 -1.62 -5.39
N ALA A 235 -15.71 -2.34 -6.43
CA ALA A 235 -16.57 -1.89 -7.53
C ALA A 235 -17.85 -1.15 -7.12
N ASN A 236 -18.35 -1.39 -5.91
CA ASN A 236 -19.57 -0.77 -5.37
C ASN A 236 -19.48 0.75 -5.14
N TYR A 237 -18.32 1.36 -5.38
CA TYR A 237 -18.19 2.81 -5.40
C TYR A 237 -17.88 3.33 -6.81
N ASP A 238 -16.83 2.86 -7.46
CA ASP A 238 -16.39 3.39 -8.75
C ASP A 238 -17.44 3.17 -9.86
N ILE A 239 -18.00 1.99 -9.94
CA ILE A 239 -18.99 1.65 -10.98
C ILE A 239 -20.26 2.52 -10.87
N PRO A 240 -20.90 2.71 -9.69
CA PRO A 240 -21.99 3.68 -9.54
C PRO A 240 -21.62 5.12 -9.91
N VAL A 241 -20.42 5.61 -9.56
CA VAL A 241 -19.98 6.97 -9.91
C VAL A 241 -19.80 7.11 -11.40
N ILE A 242 -19.11 6.18 -12.06
CA ILE A 242 -18.94 6.17 -13.52
C ILE A 242 -20.30 6.12 -14.23
N ASN A 243 -21.20 5.24 -13.77
CA ASN A 243 -22.54 5.11 -14.35
C ASN A 243 -23.35 6.39 -14.21
N TYR A 244 -23.44 6.95 -13.00
CA TYR A 244 -24.17 8.18 -12.74
C TYR A 244 -23.63 9.36 -13.55
N THR A 245 -22.31 9.52 -13.59
CA THR A 245 -21.66 10.65 -14.26
C THR A 245 -21.73 10.57 -15.77
N LEU A 246 -21.50 9.38 -16.36
CA LEU A 246 -21.35 9.23 -17.82
C LEU A 246 -22.65 8.77 -18.49
N PHE A 247 -23.33 7.74 -17.99
CA PHE A 247 -24.50 7.17 -18.63
C PHE A 247 -25.77 7.91 -18.26
N GLN A 248 -26.02 8.18 -16.98
CA GLN A 248 -27.17 8.95 -16.52
C GLN A 248 -27.00 10.48 -16.71
N LYS A 249 -25.81 10.95 -17.03
CA LYS A 249 -25.49 12.40 -17.15
C LYS A 249 -25.94 13.21 -15.95
N GLU A 250 -25.71 12.64 -14.76
CA GLU A 250 -26.06 13.23 -13.45
C GLU A 250 -27.57 13.34 -13.18
N ASP A 251 -28.42 12.64 -13.94
CA ASP A 251 -29.86 12.53 -13.66
C ASP A 251 -30.19 11.21 -12.94
N ILE A 252 -30.40 11.28 -11.63
CA ILE A 252 -30.72 10.11 -10.77
C ILE A 252 -32.06 9.47 -11.16
N THR A 253 -32.92 10.15 -11.87
CA THR A 253 -34.24 9.64 -12.29
C THR A 253 -34.18 8.87 -13.61
N ASP A 254 -33.06 8.95 -14.33
CA ASP A 254 -32.86 8.23 -15.60
C ASP A 254 -32.52 6.77 -15.35
N VAL A 255 -33.53 5.98 -15.03
CA VAL A 255 -33.40 4.54 -14.76
C VAL A 255 -33.00 3.74 -15.98
N GLU A 256 -33.43 4.15 -17.18
CA GLU A 256 -33.09 3.45 -18.44
C GLU A 256 -31.58 3.47 -18.67
N ASN A 257 -30.97 4.66 -18.63
CA ASN A 257 -29.52 4.80 -18.79
C ASN A 257 -28.74 4.23 -17.59
N GLN A 258 -29.33 4.22 -16.39
CA GLN A 258 -28.77 3.53 -15.22
C GLN A 258 -28.59 2.03 -15.50
N VAL A 259 -29.64 1.38 -15.95
CA VAL A 259 -29.62 -0.07 -16.25
C VAL A 259 -28.68 -0.35 -17.43
N ARG A 260 -28.72 0.47 -18.50
CA ARG A 260 -27.82 0.36 -19.65
C ARG A 260 -26.35 0.43 -19.21
N GLY A 261 -26.00 1.43 -18.44
CA GLY A 261 -24.62 1.63 -17.99
C GLY A 261 -24.13 0.51 -17.06
N LEU A 262 -24.95 0.07 -16.10
CA LEU A 262 -24.60 -1.06 -15.23
C LEU A 262 -24.39 -2.34 -16.04
N ASN A 263 -25.29 -2.65 -16.98
CA ASN A 263 -25.15 -3.83 -17.86
C ASN A 263 -23.86 -3.76 -18.69
N ARG A 264 -23.46 -2.56 -19.10
CA ARG A 264 -22.26 -2.37 -19.89
C ARG A 264 -20.99 -2.49 -19.05
N LEU A 265 -20.91 -1.78 -17.94
CA LEU A 265 -19.75 -1.74 -17.04
C LEU A 265 -19.50 -3.09 -16.35
N CYS A 266 -20.56 -3.76 -15.93
CA CYS A 266 -20.46 -5.03 -15.20
C CYS A 266 -20.42 -6.28 -16.11
N ARG A 267 -20.47 -6.13 -17.45
CA ARG A 267 -20.54 -7.28 -18.37
C ARG A 267 -19.36 -8.24 -18.25
N ASN A 268 -18.16 -7.71 -18.05
CA ASN A 268 -16.92 -8.46 -17.85
C ASN A 268 -16.06 -7.76 -16.80
N LEU A 269 -16.50 -7.84 -15.55
CA LEU A 269 -15.95 -7.12 -14.42
C LEU A 269 -15.39 -8.09 -13.37
N ASP A 270 -14.14 -7.87 -12.96
CA ASP A 270 -13.55 -8.49 -11.79
C ASP A 270 -13.39 -7.43 -10.68
N ASP A 271 -13.82 -7.78 -9.46
CA ASP A 271 -13.56 -6.97 -8.24
C ASP A 271 -12.50 -7.66 -7.40
N THR A 272 -11.32 -7.05 -7.30
CA THR A 272 -10.18 -7.62 -6.57
C THR A 272 -10.43 -7.71 -5.06
N LEU A 273 -11.32 -6.87 -4.48
CA LEU A 273 -11.76 -7.03 -3.10
C LEU A 273 -12.54 -8.32 -2.90
N LEU A 274 -13.50 -8.60 -3.78
CA LEU A 274 -14.32 -9.84 -3.71
C LEU A 274 -13.47 -11.07 -3.99
N ILE A 275 -12.56 -11.00 -4.96
CA ILE A 275 -11.64 -12.10 -5.26
C ILE A 275 -10.77 -12.41 -4.05
N THR A 276 -10.19 -11.39 -3.41
CA THR A 276 -9.38 -11.58 -2.20
C THR A 276 -10.19 -12.13 -1.05
N TYR A 277 -11.40 -11.61 -0.84
CA TYR A 277 -12.32 -12.13 0.18
C TYR A 277 -12.58 -13.62 0.03
N LEU A 278 -12.85 -14.07 -1.19
CA LEU A 278 -13.09 -15.48 -1.49
C LEU A 278 -11.83 -16.33 -1.35
N ALA A 279 -10.68 -15.82 -1.79
CA ALA A 279 -9.41 -16.54 -1.76
C ALA A 279 -8.84 -16.71 -0.35
N THR A 280 -9.09 -15.76 0.56
CA THR A 280 -8.54 -15.75 1.92
C THR A 280 -9.50 -16.32 2.97
N ASN A 281 -10.60 -16.93 2.56
CA ASN A 281 -11.60 -17.54 3.42
C ASN A 281 -12.06 -16.59 4.53
N SER A 282 -12.92 -15.72 4.23
CA SER A 282 -13.68 -14.67 4.95
C SER A 282 -13.76 -14.68 6.49
N CYS A 283 -12.74 -15.17 7.19
CA CYS A 283 -12.69 -15.12 8.64
C CYS A 283 -12.48 -13.67 9.13
N ALA A 284 -12.99 -13.38 10.31
CA ALA A 284 -12.77 -12.09 10.96
C ALA A 284 -11.28 -11.75 11.02
N GLY A 285 -10.90 -10.60 10.47
CA GLY A 285 -9.51 -10.11 10.45
C GLY A 285 -8.84 -10.07 9.07
N ASN A 286 -9.52 -10.46 7.99
CA ASN A 286 -8.99 -10.28 6.63
C ASN A 286 -8.82 -8.82 6.30
N THR A 287 -7.60 -8.44 5.91
CA THR A 287 -7.30 -7.12 5.39
C THR A 287 -7.65 -7.10 3.91
N LEU A 288 -8.66 -6.31 3.54
CA LEU A 288 -9.18 -6.22 2.17
C LEU A 288 -8.91 -4.85 1.52
N GLY A 289 -8.24 -3.94 2.21
CA GLY A 289 -7.88 -2.64 1.66
C GLY A 289 -6.83 -2.75 0.56
N LEU A 290 -7.03 -2.00 -0.55
CA LEU A 290 -6.12 -2.04 -1.70
C LEU A 290 -4.65 -1.77 -1.30
N LYS A 291 -4.42 -0.78 -0.44
CA LYS A 291 -3.06 -0.39 -0.01
C LYS A 291 -2.34 -1.50 0.75
N GLU A 292 -3.06 -2.20 1.63
CA GLU A 292 -2.48 -3.30 2.38
C GLU A 292 -2.26 -4.54 1.51
N LEU A 293 -3.16 -4.80 0.55
CA LEU A 293 -3.00 -5.89 -0.41
C LEU A 293 -1.88 -5.64 -1.41
N ALA A 294 -1.69 -4.39 -1.83
CA ALA A 294 -0.68 -4.01 -2.80
C ALA A 294 0.73 -3.87 -2.19
N GLN A 295 0.83 -3.57 -0.89
CA GLN A 295 2.12 -3.29 -0.24
C GLN A 295 3.18 -4.39 -0.43
N PRO A 296 2.88 -5.69 -0.35
CA PRO A 296 3.88 -6.74 -0.59
C PRO A 296 4.45 -6.76 -2.01
N PHE A 297 3.76 -6.15 -2.98
CA PHE A 297 4.15 -6.10 -4.39
C PHE A 297 4.70 -4.74 -4.81
N ALA A 298 4.05 -3.68 -4.36
CA ALA A 298 4.30 -2.31 -4.80
C ALA A 298 5.03 -1.45 -3.76
N GLY A 299 5.27 -1.98 -2.56
CA GLY A 299 6.01 -1.26 -1.52
C GLY A 299 5.43 0.11 -1.23
N ASN A 300 6.25 1.15 -1.28
CA ASN A 300 5.85 2.52 -1.01
C ASN A 300 4.85 3.11 -2.03
N TRP A 301 4.75 2.57 -3.24
CA TRP A 301 3.74 2.99 -4.21
C TRP A 301 2.30 2.71 -3.75
N ALA A 302 2.13 1.76 -2.82
CA ALA A 302 0.85 1.46 -2.18
C ALA A 302 0.51 2.41 -1.02
N VAL A 303 1.42 3.30 -0.62
CA VAL A 303 1.23 4.20 0.53
C VAL A 303 0.34 5.38 0.16
N ASP A 304 -0.40 5.85 1.16
CA ASP A 304 -1.31 6.98 1.02
C ASP A 304 -0.56 8.29 0.73
N VAL A 305 -0.88 8.92 -0.39
CA VAL A 305 -0.37 10.24 -0.79
C VAL A 305 -1.15 11.40 -0.15
N SER A 306 -1.85 11.17 0.96
CA SER A 306 -2.60 12.22 1.67
C SER A 306 -1.76 13.44 2.06
N ASP A 307 -0.43 13.33 2.03
CA ASP A 307 0.48 14.43 2.30
C ASP A 307 0.72 15.34 1.06
N VAL A 308 0.31 14.90 -0.14
CA VAL A 308 0.40 15.69 -1.37
C VAL A 308 -0.81 16.62 -1.56
N THR A 309 -1.89 16.36 -0.82
CA THR A 309 -3.18 17.07 -0.97
C THR A 309 -3.48 18.06 0.17
N LYS A 310 -2.48 18.38 0.99
CA LYS A 310 -2.58 19.41 2.04
C LYS A 310 -2.09 20.76 1.58
#